data_ec8837a6cd8742d08d7c8b8848dca972
#
_entry.id   ec8837a6cd8742d08d7c8b8848dca972
#
_cell.length_a   1.000
_cell.length_b   1.000
_cell.length_c   1.000
_cell.angle_alpha   90.00
_cell.angle_beta   90.00
_cell.angle_gamma   90.00
#
_symmetry.space_group_name_H-M   'P 1'
#
loop_
_entity.id
_entity.type
_entity.pdbx_description
1 polymer ?
#
loop_
_entity_poly.entity_id
_entity_poly.type
_entity_poly.pdbx_seq_one_letter_code
_entity_poly.pdbx_strand_id
1 'polypeptide(L)'
;MANAGVERERKFLVDDLDAALAVAGPGEHLVQGYLDQAGDQSVRIRCWPEDGRAVLTVKGPRSGMSRPEAECEVTPEVAELLLAACGPRVVDKTRRALDVGGEGVDWIVDVFHGRHEGLVLAEAELTTDGAVIDPP
;
A
#
# COMPACT_ATOMS: atom_id res chain seq x y z
N MET A 1 -15.53 -9.37 5.43
CA MET A 1 -16.52 -8.53 4.75
C MET A 1 -15.85 -7.82 3.59
N ALA A 2 -16.50 -7.73 2.43
CA ALA A 2 -15.93 -7.09 1.25
C ALA A 2 -16.34 -5.62 1.18
N ASN A 3 -15.39 -4.77 0.80
CA ASN A 3 -15.61 -3.35 0.56
C ASN A 3 -15.23 -3.03 -0.89
N ALA A 4 -15.96 -2.12 -1.51
CA ALA A 4 -15.67 -1.64 -2.86
C ALA A 4 -15.71 -0.12 -2.88
N GLY A 5 -14.83 0.46 -3.68
CA GLY A 5 -14.72 1.91 -3.78
C GLY A 5 -13.79 2.35 -4.90
N VAL A 6 -13.30 3.57 -4.79
CA VAL A 6 -12.37 4.18 -5.74
C VAL A 6 -11.15 4.66 -4.96
N GLU A 7 -9.97 4.26 -5.43
CA GLU A 7 -8.70 4.73 -4.89
C GLU A 7 -8.14 5.83 -5.76
N ARG A 8 -7.61 6.88 -5.11
CA ARG A 8 -6.88 7.97 -5.78
C ARG A 8 -5.58 8.18 -5.04
N GLU A 9 -4.45 7.91 -5.71
CA GLU A 9 -3.14 8.03 -5.08
C GLU A 9 -2.05 8.44 -6.06
N ARG A 10 -0.96 8.99 -5.51
CA ARG A 10 0.30 9.19 -6.22
C ARG A 10 1.47 8.73 -5.36
N LYS A 11 2.52 8.24 -6.03
CA LYS A 11 3.72 7.71 -5.38
C LYS A 11 4.93 8.56 -5.71
N PHE A 12 5.84 8.68 -4.74
CA PHE A 12 7.07 9.46 -4.85
C PHE A 12 8.23 8.68 -4.27
N LEU A 13 9.42 8.82 -4.87
CA LEU A 13 10.65 8.34 -4.24
C LEU A 13 11.04 9.29 -3.11
N VAL A 14 11.55 8.73 -2.02
CA VAL A 14 11.99 9.51 -0.85
C VAL A 14 13.51 9.57 -0.86
N ASP A 15 14.06 10.79 -0.94
CA ASP A 15 15.51 11.01 -0.95
C ASP A 15 16.08 11.10 0.46
N ASP A 16 15.32 11.67 1.40
CA ASP A 16 15.76 11.88 2.79
C ASP A 16 14.88 11.10 3.75
N LEU A 17 15.32 9.87 4.05
CA LEU A 17 14.60 8.99 4.98
C LEU A 17 14.54 9.59 6.39
N ASP A 18 15.60 10.21 6.87
CA ASP A 18 15.64 10.79 8.21
C ASP A 18 14.61 11.90 8.36
N ALA A 19 14.46 12.74 7.35
CA ALA A 19 13.45 13.79 7.35
C ALA A 19 12.02 13.21 7.36
N ALA A 20 11.77 12.14 6.60
CA ALA A 20 10.48 11.45 6.58
C ALA A 20 10.19 10.81 7.94
N LEU A 21 11.16 10.14 8.55
CA LEU A 21 10.98 9.48 9.84
C LEU A 21 10.76 10.48 10.99
N ALA A 22 11.25 11.70 10.86
CA ALA A 22 11.06 12.75 11.87
C ALA A 22 9.57 13.13 12.06
N VAL A 23 8.74 12.93 11.03
CA VAL A 23 7.30 13.24 11.06
C VAL A 23 6.44 11.99 10.96
N ALA A 24 7.04 10.80 11.11
CA ALA A 24 6.34 9.54 10.96
C ALA A 24 5.77 9.03 12.27
N GLY A 25 4.62 8.40 12.19
CA GLY A 25 4.00 7.69 13.29
C GLY A 25 4.57 6.28 13.47
N PRO A 26 3.91 5.43 14.27
CA PRO A 26 4.34 4.06 14.52
C PRO A 26 4.44 3.24 13.24
N GLY A 27 5.42 2.33 13.19
CA GLY A 27 5.58 1.42 12.07
C GLY A 27 4.62 0.25 12.11
N GLU A 28 4.16 -0.16 10.93
CA GLU A 28 3.30 -1.31 10.72
C GLU A 28 3.99 -2.24 9.73
N HIS A 29 4.29 -3.47 10.16
CA HIS A 29 4.95 -4.46 9.31
C HIS A 29 3.93 -5.09 8.37
N LEU A 30 4.23 -5.07 7.08
CA LEU A 30 3.39 -5.64 6.03
C LEU A 30 4.19 -6.59 5.17
N VAL A 31 3.56 -7.73 4.82
CA VAL A 31 4.05 -8.62 3.78
C VAL A 31 2.98 -8.69 2.71
N GLN A 32 3.33 -8.37 1.48
CA GLN A 32 2.38 -8.30 0.37
C GLN A 32 2.83 -9.15 -0.79
N GLY A 33 1.90 -9.89 -1.36
CA GLY A 33 2.14 -10.62 -2.59
C GLY A 33 1.20 -10.15 -3.69
N TYR A 34 1.69 -10.21 -4.93
CA TYR A 34 0.92 -9.83 -6.11
C TYR A 34 0.71 -11.05 -6.99
N LEU A 35 -0.56 -11.30 -7.31
CA LEU A 35 -0.93 -12.35 -8.23
C LEU A 35 -0.77 -11.87 -9.67
N ASP A 36 -0.45 -12.78 -10.57
CA ASP A 36 -0.28 -12.47 -11.98
C ASP A 36 -1.64 -12.22 -12.63
N GLN A 37 -1.79 -11.12 -13.35
CA GLN A 37 -2.99 -10.80 -14.09
C GLN A 37 -2.65 -9.95 -15.32
N ALA A 38 -3.58 -9.92 -16.27
CA ALA A 38 -3.40 -9.17 -17.50
C ALA A 38 -3.80 -7.70 -17.34
N GLY A 39 -3.10 -6.82 -18.06
CA GLY A 39 -3.46 -5.42 -18.18
C GLY A 39 -3.15 -4.58 -16.95
N ASP A 40 -3.85 -3.45 -16.82
CA ASP A 40 -3.68 -2.50 -15.73
C ASP A 40 -4.61 -2.84 -14.56
N GLN A 41 -4.53 -4.08 -14.12
CA GLN A 41 -5.27 -4.58 -12.96
C GLN A 41 -4.28 -5.07 -11.92
N SER A 42 -4.72 -5.19 -10.68
CA SER A 42 -3.87 -5.67 -9.60
C SER A 42 -4.68 -6.53 -8.64
N VAL A 43 -4.15 -7.69 -8.30
CA VAL A 43 -4.68 -8.55 -7.26
C VAL A 43 -3.57 -8.76 -6.23
N ARG A 44 -3.83 -8.33 -5.00
CA ARG A 44 -2.83 -8.30 -3.94
C ARG A 44 -3.35 -8.99 -2.70
N ILE A 45 -2.50 -9.79 -2.06
CA ILE A 45 -2.70 -10.25 -0.69
C ILE A 45 -1.78 -9.46 0.24
N ARG A 46 -2.32 -8.87 1.27
CA ARG A 46 -1.58 -8.13 2.30
C ARG A 46 -1.77 -8.81 3.65
N CYS A 47 -0.67 -9.07 4.31
CA CYS A 47 -0.66 -9.70 5.62
C CYS A 47 0.01 -8.79 6.65
N TRP A 48 -0.53 -8.82 7.88
CA TRP A 48 0.05 -8.17 9.04
C TRP A 48 0.60 -9.25 9.96
N PRO A 49 1.90 -9.60 9.84
CA PRO A 49 2.46 -10.75 10.56
C PRO A 49 2.29 -10.69 12.08
N GLU A 50 2.27 -9.48 12.66
CA GLU A 50 2.18 -9.33 14.11
C GLU A 50 0.79 -9.65 14.67
N ASP A 51 -0.27 -9.49 13.89
CA ASP A 51 -1.63 -9.75 14.40
C ASP A 51 -2.39 -10.84 13.64
N GLY A 52 -1.77 -11.41 12.61
CA GLY A 52 -2.36 -12.50 11.82
C GLY A 52 -3.45 -12.07 10.86
N ARG A 53 -3.71 -10.77 10.70
CA ARG A 53 -4.73 -10.26 9.78
C ARG A 53 -4.26 -10.36 8.33
N ALA A 54 -5.18 -10.59 7.41
CA ALA A 54 -4.87 -10.63 5.98
C ALA A 54 -6.06 -10.11 5.16
N VAL A 55 -5.74 -9.36 4.10
CA VAL A 55 -6.73 -8.73 3.22
C VAL A 55 -6.37 -8.97 1.77
N LEU A 56 -7.34 -9.45 1.00
CA LEU A 56 -7.24 -9.58 -0.45
C LEU A 56 -7.81 -8.32 -1.08
N THR A 57 -7.01 -7.67 -1.96
CA THR A 57 -7.41 -6.43 -2.63
C THR A 57 -7.34 -6.62 -4.14
N VAL A 58 -8.40 -6.23 -4.83
CA VAL A 58 -8.46 -6.21 -6.29
C VAL A 58 -8.61 -4.77 -6.74
N LYS A 59 -7.72 -4.31 -7.62
CA LYS A 59 -7.77 -2.99 -8.20
C LYS A 59 -7.98 -3.11 -9.70
N GLY A 60 -8.96 -2.37 -10.21
CA GLY A 60 -9.26 -2.32 -11.63
C GLY A 60 -8.37 -1.34 -12.40
N PRO A 61 -8.65 -1.11 -13.68
CA PRO A 61 -7.84 -0.24 -14.52
C PRO A 61 -7.83 1.21 -14.03
N ARG A 62 -6.71 1.89 -14.21
CA ARG A 62 -6.57 3.30 -13.87
C ARG A 62 -7.31 4.20 -14.83
N SER A 63 -7.85 5.30 -14.29
CA SER A 63 -8.36 6.43 -15.06
C SER A 63 -7.74 7.69 -14.43
N GLY A 64 -6.62 8.17 -14.98
CA GLY A 64 -5.81 9.19 -14.35
C GLY A 64 -5.22 8.70 -13.01
N MET A 65 -5.53 9.37 -11.90
CA MET A 65 -5.14 8.96 -10.56
C MET A 65 -6.14 8.02 -9.90
N SER A 66 -7.28 7.76 -10.54
CA SER A 66 -8.38 6.99 -9.96
C SER A 66 -8.39 5.56 -10.50
N ARG A 67 -8.80 4.63 -9.65
CA ARG A 67 -9.06 3.25 -10.06
C ARG A 67 -10.07 2.60 -9.11
N PRO A 68 -10.94 1.72 -9.63
CA PRO A 68 -11.83 0.98 -8.75
C PRO A 68 -11.04 0.01 -7.88
N GLU A 69 -11.53 -0.19 -6.66
CA GLU A 69 -10.89 -1.06 -5.67
C GLU A 69 -11.96 -1.83 -4.90
N ALA A 70 -11.72 -3.10 -4.67
CA ALA A 70 -12.54 -3.94 -3.79
C ALA A 70 -11.61 -4.77 -2.91
N GLU A 71 -12.00 -4.98 -1.67
CA GLU A 71 -11.19 -5.77 -0.75
C GLU A 71 -12.04 -6.59 0.22
N CYS A 72 -11.50 -7.70 0.68
CA CYS A 72 -12.12 -8.53 1.71
C CYS A 72 -11.06 -9.15 2.61
N GLU A 73 -11.41 -9.36 3.86
CA GLU A 73 -10.57 -10.11 4.77
C GLU A 73 -10.58 -11.59 4.40
N VAL A 74 -9.44 -12.24 4.57
CA VAL A 74 -9.29 -13.69 4.37
C VAL A 74 -8.65 -14.30 5.61
N THR A 75 -8.82 -15.61 5.77
CA THR A 75 -8.21 -16.33 6.87
C THR A 75 -6.69 -16.45 6.68
N PRO A 76 -5.92 -16.64 7.77
CA PRO A 76 -4.47 -16.88 7.64
C PRO A 76 -4.13 -18.04 6.72
N GLU A 77 -4.94 -19.09 6.70
CA GLU A 77 -4.75 -20.27 5.84
C GLU A 77 -4.88 -19.89 4.36
N VAL A 78 -5.90 -19.11 4.02
CA VAL A 78 -6.10 -18.62 2.65
C VAL A 78 -4.97 -17.67 2.26
N ALA A 79 -4.54 -16.80 3.16
CA ALA A 79 -3.45 -15.86 2.92
C ALA A 79 -2.13 -16.59 2.62
N GLU A 80 -1.84 -17.64 3.34
CA GLU A 80 -0.63 -18.45 3.13
C GLU A 80 -0.61 -19.07 1.74
N LEU A 81 -1.73 -19.65 1.31
CA LEU A 81 -1.86 -20.20 -0.04
C LEU A 81 -1.73 -19.12 -1.12
N LEU A 82 -2.33 -17.95 -0.90
CA LEU A 82 -2.22 -16.84 -1.85
C LEU A 82 -0.79 -16.31 -1.95
N LEU A 83 -0.08 -16.17 -0.83
CA LEU A 83 1.32 -15.75 -0.85
C LEU A 83 2.20 -16.74 -1.61
N ALA A 84 1.97 -18.04 -1.40
CA ALA A 84 2.69 -19.07 -2.14
C ALA A 84 2.44 -18.97 -3.64
N ALA A 85 1.21 -18.67 -4.05
CA ALA A 85 0.85 -18.48 -5.46
C ALA A 85 1.49 -17.25 -6.10
N CYS A 86 1.90 -16.27 -5.30
CA CYS A 86 2.56 -15.07 -5.80
C CYS A 86 3.99 -15.34 -6.27
N GLY A 87 4.61 -16.41 -5.81
CA GLY A 87 6.00 -16.76 -6.16
C GLY A 87 6.98 -15.65 -5.71
N PRO A 88 7.81 -15.13 -6.63
CA PRO A 88 8.79 -14.09 -6.27
C PRO A 88 8.19 -12.68 -6.15
N ARG A 89 6.92 -12.50 -6.44
CA ARG A 89 6.26 -11.19 -6.41
C ARG A 89 5.74 -10.87 -5.01
N VAL A 90 6.61 -10.97 -4.02
CA VAL A 90 6.31 -10.68 -2.62
C VAL A 90 7.23 -9.57 -2.13
N VAL A 91 6.67 -8.60 -1.43
CA VAL A 91 7.42 -7.50 -0.81
C VAL A 91 7.21 -7.52 0.70
N ASP A 92 8.23 -7.11 1.42
CA ASP A 92 8.23 -6.95 2.87
C ASP A 92 8.57 -5.50 3.16
N LYS A 93 7.73 -4.82 3.93
CA LYS A 93 7.91 -3.40 4.19
C LYS A 93 7.35 -2.97 5.54
N THR A 94 7.84 -1.83 6.04
CA THR A 94 7.27 -1.14 7.19
C THR A 94 6.60 0.13 6.71
N ARG A 95 5.32 0.27 7.03
CA ARG A 95 4.51 1.43 6.67
C ARG A 95 4.32 2.34 7.87
N ARG A 96 4.44 3.65 7.65
CA ARG A 96 4.20 4.67 8.66
C ARG A 96 3.35 5.78 8.07
N ALA A 97 2.35 6.24 8.83
CA ALA A 97 1.65 7.46 8.47
C ALA A 97 2.56 8.66 8.73
N LEU A 98 2.50 9.65 7.84
CA LEU A 98 3.25 10.89 8.03
C LEU A 98 2.32 11.97 8.56
N ASP A 99 2.77 12.67 9.60
CA ASP A 99 2.07 13.83 10.16
C ASP A 99 2.53 15.09 9.43
N VAL A 100 2.12 15.21 8.18
CA VAL A 100 2.40 16.39 7.35
C VAL A 100 1.06 16.93 6.87
N GLY A 101 0.86 18.23 7.03
CA GLY A 101 -0.40 18.86 6.76
C GLY A 101 -0.88 18.71 5.32
N GLY A 102 -2.13 18.93 5.09
CA GLY A 102 -2.80 18.82 3.81
C GLY A 102 -4.19 18.27 4.02
N GLU A 103 -5.19 19.12 3.84
CA GLU A 103 -6.57 18.70 4.01
C GLU A 103 -6.99 17.84 2.82
N GLY A 104 -7.60 16.69 3.11
CA GLY A 104 -8.06 15.77 2.08
C GLY A 104 -6.96 14.91 1.46
N VAL A 105 -5.76 14.90 2.04
CA VAL A 105 -4.64 14.08 1.58
C VAL A 105 -4.01 13.37 2.77
N ASP A 106 -3.92 12.05 2.70
CA ASP A 106 -3.19 11.24 3.67
C ASP A 106 -1.85 10.85 3.06
N TRP A 107 -0.78 11.09 3.82
CA TRP A 107 0.57 10.70 3.42
C TRP A 107 1.04 9.51 4.24
N ILE A 108 1.64 8.55 3.54
CA ILE A 108 2.31 7.40 4.15
C ILE A 108 3.69 7.23 3.54
N VAL A 109 4.58 6.60 4.30
CA VAL A 109 5.90 6.19 3.79
C VAL A 109 6.06 4.69 4.00
N ASP A 110 6.55 4.00 2.96
CA ASP A 110 6.90 2.59 2.99
C ASP A 110 8.41 2.44 2.88
N VAL A 111 9.00 1.78 3.89
CA VAL A 111 10.41 1.40 3.89
C VAL A 111 10.48 -0.08 3.59
N PHE A 112 11.11 -0.44 2.49
CA PHE A 112 11.18 -1.81 2.02
C PHE A 112 12.35 -2.57 2.64
N HIS A 113 12.14 -3.86 2.89
CA HIS A 113 13.11 -4.77 3.49
C HIS A 113 13.46 -5.90 2.56
N GLY A 114 14.48 -6.69 2.93
CA GLY A 114 14.89 -7.87 2.20
C GLY A 114 15.42 -7.53 0.82
N ARG A 115 14.87 -8.16 -0.19
CA ARG A 115 15.29 -8.03 -1.59
C ARG A 115 15.18 -6.59 -2.13
N HIS A 116 14.28 -5.80 -1.57
CA HIS A 116 14.04 -4.42 -1.97
C HIS A 116 14.64 -3.40 -0.99
N GLU A 117 15.55 -3.83 -0.13
CA GLU A 117 16.20 -2.95 0.83
C GLU A 117 16.83 -1.75 0.13
N GLY A 118 16.64 -0.56 0.71
CA GLY A 118 17.06 0.71 0.14
C GLY A 118 15.96 1.46 -0.58
N LEU A 119 14.88 0.79 -0.97
CA LEU A 119 13.73 1.46 -1.58
C LEU A 119 12.86 2.09 -0.49
N VAL A 120 12.54 3.37 -0.66
CA VAL A 120 11.62 4.11 0.22
C VAL A 120 10.65 4.88 -0.66
N LEU A 121 9.35 4.62 -0.49
CA LEU A 121 8.29 5.26 -1.26
C LEU A 121 7.36 6.03 -0.34
N ALA A 122 6.98 7.22 -0.75
CA ALA A 122 5.88 7.95 -0.13
C ALA A 122 4.65 7.87 -1.04
N GLU A 123 3.49 7.72 -0.44
CA GLU A 123 2.22 7.73 -1.15
C GLU A 123 1.34 8.84 -0.60
N ALA A 124 0.74 9.60 -1.51
CA ALA A 124 -0.31 10.55 -1.18
C ALA A 124 -1.64 9.98 -1.65
N GLU A 125 -2.55 9.75 -0.72
CA GLU A 125 -3.89 9.27 -1.01
C GLU A 125 -4.88 10.42 -0.84
N LEU A 126 -5.67 10.67 -1.87
CA LEU A 126 -6.70 11.70 -1.85
C LEU A 126 -7.95 11.16 -1.15
N THR A 127 -8.34 11.80 -0.07
CA THR A 127 -9.54 11.41 0.70
C THR A 127 -10.76 12.23 0.32
N THR A 128 -10.57 13.33 -0.43
CA THR A 128 -11.65 14.15 -0.95
C THR A 128 -11.39 14.50 -2.42
N ASP A 129 -12.48 14.68 -3.18
CA ASP A 129 -12.38 15.15 -4.56
C ASP A 129 -11.84 16.60 -4.58
N GLY A 130 -10.96 16.88 -5.52
CA GLY A 130 -10.38 18.19 -5.69
C GLY A 130 -9.24 18.54 -4.75
N ALA A 131 -8.81 17.61 -3.88
CA ALA A 131 -7.65 17.83 -3.05
C ALA A 131 -6.38 17.95 -3.90
N VAL A 132 -5.46 18.80 -3.46
CA VAL A 132 -4.20 19.06 -4.16
C VAL A 132 -3.06 18.34 -3.43
N ILE A 133 -2.26 17.61 -4.20
CA ILE A 133 -1.08 16.94 -3.67
C ILE A 133 0.09 17.91 -3.69
N ASP A 134 0.62 18.20 -2.51
CA ASP A 134 1.78 19.05 -2.33
C ASP A 134 2.84 18.24 -1.56
N PRO A 135 3.85 17.68 -2.26
CA PRO A 135 4.86 16.84 -1.60
C PRO A 135 5.63 17.60 -0.52
N PRO A 136 5.78 17.00 0.68
CA PRO A 136 6.50 17.62 1.77
C PRO A 136 8.02 17.69 1.55
#